data_0e70f4670270bfc4378e23f4ffeabc90
#
_entry.id   0e70f4670270bfc4378e23f4ffeabc90
#
_cell.length_a   1.000
_cell.length_b   1.000
_cell.length_c   1.000
_cell.angle_alpha   90.00
_cell.angle_beta   90.00
_cell.angle_gamma   90.00
#
_symmetry.space_group_name_H-M   'P 1'
#
loop_
_entity.id
_entity.type
_entity.pdbx_description
1 polymer ?
#
loop_
_entity_poly.entity_id
_entity_poly.type
_entity_poly.pdbx_seq_one_letter_code
_entity_poly.pdbx_strand_id
1 'polypeptide(L)' 'MDIAELKEMNIAALTQIAKDLNVVGATGMRKQELIFKILQAHQ' A
#
# COMPACT_ATOMS: atom_id res chain seq x y z
N MET A 1 -8.26 0.57 7.39
CA MET A 1 -8.42 0.70 5.94
C MET A 1 -9.14 -0.49 5.36
N ASP A 2 -9.96 -0.23 4.37
CA ASP A 2 -10.75 -1.28 3.74
C ASP A 2 -10.01 -1.81 2.51
N ILE A 3 -9.86 -3.14 2.44
CA ILE A 3 -9.16 -3.77 1.33
C ILE A 3 -9.83 -3.47 -0.01
N ALA A 4 -11.16 -3.33 -0.02
CA ALA A 4 -11.88 -3.01 -1.26
C ALA A 4 -11.48 -1.64 -1.79
N GLU A 5 -11.31 -0.67 -0.91
CA GLU A 5 -10.86 0.66 -1.30
C GLU A 5 -9.45 0.62 -1.86
N LEU A 6 -8.56 -0.12 -1.20
CA LEU A 6 -7.18 -0.22 -1.65
C LEU A 6 -7.09 -0.88 -3.02
N LYS A 7 -7.95 -1.86 -3.29
CA LYS A 7 -7.95 -2.53 -4.58
C LYS A 7 -8.34 -1.61 -5.74
N GLU A 8 -9.11 -0.57 -5.45
CA GLU A 8 -9.55 0.37 -6.48
C GLU A 8 -8.56 1.49 -6.73
N MET A 9 -7.54 1.63 -5.88
CA MET A 9 -6.55 2.68 -6.03
C MET A 9 -5.48 2.29 -7.02
N ASN A 10 -4.88 3.29 -7.68
CA ASN A 10 -3.78 2.99 -8.59
C ASN A 10 -2.48 2.82 -7.80
N ILE A 11 -1.46 2.27 -8.47
CA ILE A 11 -0.22 1.92 -7.79
C ILE A 11 0.52 3.15 -7.24
N ALA A 12 0.41 4.30 -7.91
CA ALA A 12 1.07 5.51 -7.43
C ALA A 12 0.49 5.95 -6.08
N ALA A 13 -0.84 5.92 -5.95
CA ALA A 13 -1.50 6.28 -4.71
C ALA A 13 -1.16 5.29 -3.60
N LEU A 14 -1.15 4.01 -3.91
CA LEU A 14 -0.80 2.98 -2.93
C LEU A 14 0.65 3.13 -2.46
N THR A 15 1.55 3.43 -3.39
CA THR A 15 2.96 3.65 -3.05
C THR A 15 3.10 4.80 -2.07
N GLN A 16 2.34 5.88 -2.29
CA GLN A 16 2.41 7.03 -1.41
C GLN A 16 1.90 6.69 -0.01
N ILE A 17 0.80 5.96 0.08
CA ILE A 17 0.28 5.52 1.37
C ILE A 17 1.30 4.66 2.10
N ALA A 18 1.91 3.73 1.39
CA ALA A 18 2.92 2.85 1.97
C ALA A 18 4.12 3.64 2.50
N LYS A 19 4.56 4.64 1.74
CA LYS A 19 5.65 5.52 2.19
C LYS A 19 5.27 6.27 3.46
N ASP A 20 4.05 6.78 3.51
CA ASP A 20 3.56 7.51 4.68
C ASP A 20 3.52 6.62 5.91
N LEU A 21 3.32 5.33 5.71
CA LEU A 21 3.31 4.34 6.78
C LEU A 21 4.70 3.74 7.04
N ASN A 22 5.73 4.29 6.42
CA ASN A 22 7.11 3.86 6.60
C ASN A 22 7.38 2.43 6.13
N VAL A 23 6.69 2.02 5.08
CA VAL A 23 6.92 0.70 4.48
C VAL A 23 8.19 0.78 3.64
N VAL A 24 9.21 0.02 4.02
CA VAL A 24 10.49 0.01 3.33
C VAL A 24 10.35 -0.69 1.98
N GLY A 25 10.91 -0.07 0.94
CA GLY A 25 10.92 -0.67 -0.39
C GLY A 25 9.62 -0.55 -1.16
N ALA A 26 8.73 0.34 -0.73
CA ALA A 26 7.41 0.49 -1.35
C ALA A 26 7.49 0.76 -2.84
N THR A 27 8.49 1.53 -3.28
CA THR A 27 8.62 1.92 -4.69
C THR A 27 8.78 0.73 -5.63
N GLY A 28 9.37 -0.36 -5.15
CA GLY A 28 9.60 -1.53 -5.97
C GLY A 28 8.53 -2.59 -5.87
N MET A 29 7.50 -2.36 -5.08
CA MET A 29 6.46 -3.37 -4.85
C MET A 29 5.38 -3.32 -5.91
N ARG A 30 4.77 -4.48 -6.16
CA ARG A 30 3.60 -4.57 -7.01
C ARG A 30 2.35 -4.23 -6.20
N LYS A 31 1.25 -3.94 -6.91
CA LYS A 31 0.02 -3.48 -6.26
C LYS A 31 -0.44 -4.42 -5.14
N GLN A 32 -0.46 -5.72 -5.42
CA GLN A 32 -0.93 -6.69 -4.44
C GLN A 32 -0.08 -6.67 -3.18
N GLU A 33 1.23 -6.59 -3.35
CA GLU A 33 2.15 -6.54 -2.23
C GLU A 33 1.99 -5.25 -1.44
N LEU A 34 1.81 -4.13 -2.14
CA LEU A 34 1.58 -2.84 -1.49
C LEU A 34 0.35 -2.90 -0.60
N ILE A 35 -0.74 -3.45 -1.12
CA ILE A 35 -1.98 -3.57 -0.36
C ILE A 35 -1.75 -4.38 0.91
N PHE A 36 -1.06 -5.51 0.78
CA PHE A 36 -0.77 -6.39 1.91
C PHE A 36 0.06 -5.66 2.97
N LYS A 37 1.11 -4.97 2.54
CA LYS A 37 1.99 -4.26 3.47
C LYS A 37 1.27 -3.08 4.14
N ILE A 38 0.43 -2.38 3.40
CA ILE A 38 -0.36 -1.28 3.95
C ILE A 38 -1.27 -1.78 5.06
N LEU A 39 -1.96 -2.88 4.81
CA LEU A 39 -2.87 -3.45 5.82
C LEU A 39 -2.11 -3.88 7.06
N GLN A 40 -0.93 -4.46 6.90
CA GLN A 40 -0.09 -4.83 8.04
C GLN A 40 0.36 -3.61 8.83
N ALA A 41 0.82 -2.59 8.13
CA ALA A 41 1.38 -1.40 8.77
C ALA A 41 0.32 -0.55 9.45
N HIS A 42 -0.90 -0.61 8.97
CA HIS A 42 -2.00 0.21 9.48
C HIS A 42 -2.52 -0.28 10.84
N GLN A 43 -2.31 -1.52 11.17
CA GLN A 43 -2.84 -2.08 12.41
C GLN A 43 -2.36 -1.35 13.67
#